data_b0b5b2242b127173114b1404d61e7601
#
_entry.id   b0b5b2242b127173114b1404d61e7601
#
_cell.length_a   1.000
_cell.length_b   1.000
_cell.length_c   1.000
_cell.angle_alpha   90.00
_cell.angle_beta   90.00
_cell.angle_gamma   90.00
#
_symmetry.space_group_name_H-M   'P 1'
#
loop_
_entity.id
_entity.type
_entity.pdbx_description
1 polymer ?
#
loop_
_entity_poly.entity_id
_entity_poly.type
_entity_poly.pdbx_seq_one_letter_code
_entity_poly.pdbx_strand_id
1 'polypeptide(L)'
;MKKWMTVLCPLLCAALLTSCSVFETDKSVMHLSNPNANETTKKVYAYICEMYENHIISGQQESTWVDGPDYEMQYLFDATGKLPAMRGLDFMDDDFEGVVERAKDWWAKGGLVTICWHCGSDFTGNYDDSKNDEITNWDAVLTKGTPENEAFIENMDHAGQALLELQEAGVTVLWRPFHEFDGQWFWWGKGGPENFKKLWILMYDHFTNDLGLNNLIWVLGYSHNGQDVGDWYPGDEYCDISGADSYEVAENGAEKSLYRKTRRVTSKTKPLWLHECGLIPTEEQLKKTPWGSFMTWHTEYLMDTNTKEQLSQLYNSEYVITLDELPSFA
;
A
#
# COMPACT_ATOMS: atom_id res chain seq x y z
N MET A 1 63.38 35.60 41.33
CA MET A 1 62.88 34.28 40.89
C MET A 1 61.34 34.36 40.72
N LYS A 2 60.86 34.54 39.49
CA LYS A 2 59.43 34.62 39.19
C LYS A 2 58.94 33.24 38.78
N LYS A 3 57.98 32.67 39.52
CA LYS A 3 57.28 31.43 39.17
C LYS A 3 56.17 31.74 38.19
N TRP A 4 56.21 31.11 37.04
CA TRP A 4 55.17 31.15 36.08
C TRP A 4 54.18 29.97 36.40
N MET A 5 52.94 30.31 36.66
CA MET A 5 51.82 29.34 36.76
C MET A 5 51.18 29.17 35.35
N THR A 6 51.34 28.00 34.83
CA THR A 6 50.63 27.59 33.56
C THR A 6 49.26 27.14 33.95
N VAL A 7 48.22 27.85 33.45
CA VAL A 7 46.83 27.47 33.55
C VAL A 7 46.52 26.60 32.34
N LEU A 8 46.30 25.31 32.58
CA LEU A 8 45.73 24.42 31.58
C LEU A 8 44.18 24.64 31.55
N CYS A 9 43.69 25.11 30.42
CA CYS A 9 42.28 25.16 30.12
C CYS A 9 41.89 23.83 29.44
N PRO A 10 40.94 23.03 29.96
CA PRO A 10 40.45 21.87 29.23
C PRO A 10 39.42 22.34 28.21
N LEU A 11 39.75 22.23 26.92
CA LEU A 11 38.77 22.28 25.83
C LEU A 11 37.88 21.06 25.92
N LEU A 12 36.64 21.28 26.36
CA LEU A 12 35.56 20.31 26.25
C LEU A 12 35.07 20.34 24.78
N CYS A 13 35.57 19.42 23.98
CA CYS A 13 34.94 19.12 22.68
C CYS A 13 33.63 18.39 22.95
N ALA A 14 32.50 19.11 22.97
CA ALA A 14 31.18 18.52 22.82
C ALA A 14 31.03 18.09 21.36
N ALA A 15 31.27 16.82 21.06
CA ALA A 15 30.89 16.22 19.80
C ALA A 15 29.37 16.11 19.81
N LEU A 16 28.70 17.03 19.14
CA LEU A 16 27.31 16.88 18.74
C LEU A 16 27.24 15.73 17.75
N LEU A 17 26.85 14.55 18.23
CA LEU A 17 26.43 13.45 17.41
C LEU A 17 25.07 13.82 16.81
N THR A 18 25.06 14.56 15.68
CA THR A 18 23.94 14.60 14.79
C THR A 18 23.88 13.25 14.09
N SER A 19 23.10 12.33 14.64
CA SER A 19 22.64 11.19 13.87
C SER A 19 21.69 11.75 12.79
N CYS A 20 22.22 12.04 11.61
CA CYS A 20 21.36 12.21 10.44
C CYS A 20 20.64 10.87 10.23
N SER A 21 19.37 10.80 10.59
CA SER A 21 18.50 9.74 10.12
C SER A 21 18.40 9.91 8.59
N VAL A 22 18.99 8.97 7.87
CA VAL A 22 19.09 9.01 6.39
C VAL A 22 17.70 8.89 5.71
N PHE A 23 16.63 8.82 6.51
CA PHE A 23 15.27 8.49 6.07
C PHE A 23 14.20 9.49 6.54
N GLU A 24 14.53 10.52 7.26
CA GLU A 24 13.52 11.47 7.75
C GLU A 24 12.84 12.18 6.58
N THR A 25 11.54 11.89 6.42
CA THR A 25 10.71 12.46 5.35
C THR A 25 10.06 13.76 5.84
N ASP A 26 10.08 14.80 5.03
CA ASP A 26 9.37 16.04 5.36
C ASP A 26 7.86 15.83 5.22
N LYS A 27 7.19 15.56 6.32
CA LYS A 27 5.75 15.30 6.37
C LYS A 27 4.89 16.53 6.03
N SER A 28 5.45 17.73 6.12
CA SER A 28 4.72 18.98 5.83
C SER A 28 4.39 19.15 4.34
N VAL A 29 5.08 18.41 3.47
CA VAL A 29 4.86 18.43 2.01
C VAL A 29 4.06 17.22 1.51
N MET A 30 3.64 16.33 2.41
CA MET A 30 2.77 15.20 2.07
C MET A 30 1.35 15.69 1.81
N HIS A 31 0.83 15.44 0.62
CA HIS A 31 -0.54 15.79 0.22
C HIS A 31 -1.09 14.75 -0.74
N LEU A 32 -2.42 14.64 -0.77
CA LEU A 32 -3.12 13.78 -1.71
C LEU A 32 -2.92 14.23 -3.16
N SER A 33 -2.85 13.29 -4.06
CA SER A 33 -2.81 13.52 -5.51
C SER A 33 -4.13 14.11 -6.01
N ASN A 34 -5.27 13.65 -5.49
CA ASN A 34 -6.58 14.21 -5.79
C ASN A 34 -6.86 15.47 -4.96
N PRO A 35 -6.87 16.70 -5.57
CA PRO A 35 -7.16 17.93 -4.85
C PRO A 35 -8.61 18.00 -4.36
N ASN A 36 -9.52 17.22 -4.97
CA ASN A 36 -10.94 17.19 -4.65
C ASN A 36 -11.29 16.08 -3.66
N ALA A 37 -10.31 15.38 -3.08
CA ALA A 37 -10.56 14.35 -2.08
C ALA A 37 -11.49 14.87 -0.97
N ASN A 38 -12.42 14.03 -0.52
CA ASN A 38 -13.38 14.41 0.53
C ASN A 38 -12.68 14.56 1.89
N GLU A 39 -13.37 15.16 2.86
CA GLU A 39 -12.76 15.47 4.16
C GLU A 39 -12.38 14.21 4.96
N THR A 40 -13.13 13.12 4.83
CA THR A 40 -12.81 11.86 5.48
C THR A 40 -11.53 11.27 4.89
N THR A 41 -11.40 11.25 3.56
CA THR A 41 -10.19 10.78 2.87
C THR A 41 -8.96 11.62 3.23
N LYS A 42 -9.11 12.94 3.34
CA LYS A 42 -8.05 13.83 3.83
C LYS A 42 -7.63 13.52 5.26
N LYS A 43 -8.58 13.24 6.17
CA LYS A 43 -8.29 12.85 7.56
C LYS A 43 -7.54 11.51 7.62
N VAL A 44 -7.98 10.52 6.85
CA VAL A 44 -7.30 9.20 6.76
C VAL A 44 -5.87 9.38 6.28
N TYR A 45 -5.67 10.11 5.19
CA TYR A 45 -4.33 10.32 4.65
C TYR A 45 -3.43 11.12 5.60
N ALA A 46 -3.97 12.15 6.25
CA ALA A 46 -3.22 12.92 7.25
C ALA A 46 -2.77 12.03 8.42
N TYR A 47 -3.64 11.13 8.91
CA TYR A 47 -3.30 10.16 9.93
C TYR A 47 -2.20 9.18 9.45
N ILE A 48 -2.30 8.66 8.24
CA ILE A 48 -1.26 7.79 7.64
C ILE A 48 0.09 8.53 7.62
N CYS A 49 0.11 9.79 7.19
CA CYS A 49 1.32 10.60 7.15
C CYS A 49 1.89 10.88 8.56
N GLU A 50 1.03 11.12 9.56
CA GLU A 50 1.43 11.33 10.95
C GLU A 50 2.07 10.07 11.54
N MET A 51 1.47 8.89 11.29
CA MET A 51 1.99 7.62 11.80
C MET A 51 3.25 7.15 11.09
N TYR A 52 3.42 7.52 9.81
CA TYR A 52 4.59 7.12 9.03
C TYR A 52 5.91 7.47 9.73
N GLU A 53 6.87 6.52 9.76
CA GLU A 53 8.15 6.58 10.49
C GLU A 53 8.05 6.60 12.03
N ASN A 54 6.86 6.73 12.61
CA ASN A 54 6.63 6.71 14.06
C ASN A 54 6.02 5.38 14.51
N HIS A 55 5.06 4.87 13.74
CA HIS A 55 4.35 3.62 13.98
C HIS A 55 4.16 2.90 12.65
N ILE A 56 3.66 1.66 12.72
CA ILE A 56 3.32 0.89 11.54
C ILE A 56 1.87 0.41 11.61
N ILE A 57 1.13 0.56 10.52
CA ILE A 57 -0.25 0.11 10.41
C ILE A 57 -0.25 -1.37 10.04
N SER A 58 -0.89 -2.20 10.85
CA SER A 58 -1.05 -3.64 10.57
C SER A 58 -2.12 -3.88 9.52
N GLY A 59 -1.89 -4.84 8.64
CA GLY A 59 -2.83 -5.25 7.61
C GLY A 59 -2.90 -6.76 7.44
N GLN A 60 -4.03 -7.23 6.91
CA GLN A 60 -4.25 -8.62 6.53
C GLN A 60 -5.12 -8.68 5.28
N GLN A 61 -4.64 -9.42 4.27
CA GLN A 61 -5.43 -9.78 3.08
C GLN A 61 -6.40 -10.90 3.44
N GLU A 62 -7.67 -10.75 3.05
CA GLU A 62 -8.65 -11.83 3.18
C GLU A 62 -8.51 -12.87 2.09
N SER A 63 -9.00 -14.09 2.35
CA SER A 63 -9.42 -15.06 1.35
C SER A 63 -10.90 -15.32 1.51
N THR A 64 -11.59 -15.64 0.38
CA THR A 64 -13.02 -15.95 0.41
C THR A 64 -13.31 -17.45 0.17
N TRP A 65 -12.29 -18.18 -0.26
CA TRP A 65 -12.39 -19.57 -0.73
C TRP A 65 -11.94 -20.65 0.29
N VAL A 66 -11.42 -20.24 1.45
CA VAL A 66 -11.14 -21.16 2.53
C VAL A 66 -12.30 -21.15 3.51
N ASP A 67 -12.34 -21.01 4.71
CA ASP A 67 -13.48 -21.04 5.63
C ASP A 67 -14.29 -19.70 5.65
N GLY A 68 -14.36 -19.01 4.54
CA GLY A 68 -15.07 -17.73 4.37
C GLY A 68 -14.18 -16.51 4.59
N PRO A 69 -14.74 -15.31 4.35
CA PRO A 69 -13.96 -14.07 4.25
C PRO A 69 -13.33 -13.59 5.57
N ASP A 70 -13.78 -14.11 6.72
CA ASP A 70 -13.23 -13.74 8.03
C ASP A 70 -12.17 -14.73 8.55
N TYR A 71 -11.76 -15.71 7.73
CA TYR A 71 -10.87 -16.79 8.17
C TYR A 71 -9.54 -16.26 8.72
N GLU A 72 -8.85 -15.39 8.02
CA GLU A 72 -7.59 -14.79 8.46
C GLU A 72 -7.79 -13.85 9.66
N MET A 73 -8.89 -13.10 9.65
CA MET A 73 -9.23 -12.17 10.75
C MET A 73 -9.45 -12.94 12.05
N GLN A 74 -10.19 -14.05 11.99
CA GLN A 74 -10.42 -14.92 13.15
C GLN A 74 -9.13 -15.60 13.63
N TYR A 75 -8.30 -16.08 12.69
CA TYR A 75 -7.00 -16.66 13.04
C TYR A 75 -6.09 -15.68 13.78
N LEU A 76 -6.00 -14.43 13.30
CA LEU A 76 -5.23 -13.38 13.95
C LEU A 76 -5.79 -13.06 15.33
N PHE A 77 -7.10 -12.92 15.46
CA PHE A 77 -7.73 -12.65 16.75
C PHE A 77 -7.47 -13.78 17.76
N ASP A 78 -7.58 -15.04 17.33
CA ASP A 78 -7.30 -16.20 18.18
C ASP A 78 -5.83 -16.32 18.59
N ALA A 79 -4.91 -15.85 17.73
CA ALA A 79 -3.47 -15.89 17.99
C ALA A 79 -2.98 -14.72 18.84
N THR A 80 -3.58 -13.53 18.71
CA THR A 80 -3.05 -12.28 19.23
C THR A 80 -3.97 -11.55 20.20
N GLY A 81 -5.26 -11.80 20.16
CA GLY A 81 -6.30 -11.01 20.81
C GLY A 81 -6.60 -9.68 20.12
N LYS A 82 -6.01 -9.43 18.95
CA LYS A 82 -6.10 -8.18 18.17
C LYS A 82 -6.58 -8.45 16.74
N LEU A 83 -7.24 -7.48 16.14
CA LEU A 83 -7.55 -7.46 14.72
C LEU A 83 -6.62 -6.48 13.99
N PRO A 84 -6.28 -6.71 12.71
CA PRO A 84 -5.47 -5.77 11.93
C PRO A 84 -6.19 -4.43 11.78
N ALA A 85 -5.44 -3.34 11.70
CA ALA A 85 -6.00 -2.03 11.44
C ALA A 85 -6.60 -1.92 10.02
N MET A 86 -6.01 -2.64 9.06
CA MET A 86 -6.38 -2.58 7.65
C MET A 86 -6.77 -3.98 7.15
N ARG A 87 -7.89 -4.05 6.42
CA ARG A 87 -8.31 -5.26 5.71
C ARG A 87 -8.04 -5.10 4.22
N GLY A 88 -7.34 -6.06 3.64
CA GLY A 88 -7.12 -6.17 2.22
C GLY A 88 -8.22 -6.99 1.56
N LEU A 89 -8.78 -6.45 0.49
CA LEU A 89 -9.83 -7.06 -0.32
C LEU A 89 -9.39 -7.07 -1.79
N ASP A 90 -10.06 -7.87 -2.60
CA ASP A 90 -9.76 -8.00 -4.03
C ASP A 90 -11.07 -8.10 -4.83
N PHE A 91 -11.20 -7.33 -5.90
CA PHE A 91 -12.32 -7.45 -6.84
C PHE A 91 -12.23 -8.68 -7.76
N MET A 92 -11.32 -9.58 -7.46
CA MET A 92 -11.15 -10.85 -8.17
C MET A 92 -12.46 -11.64 -8.26
N ASP A 93 -12.61 -12.45 -9.32
CA ASP A 93 -13.80 -13.25 -9.62
C ASP A 93 -15.09 -12.41 -9.79
N ASP A 94 -14.95 -11.13 -10.11
CA ASP A 94 -16.06 -10.17 -10.30
C ASP A 94 -16.97 -10.01 -9.04
N ASP A 95 -16.43 -10.31 -7.84
CA ASP A 95 -17.15 -10.24 -6.55
C ASP A 95 -17.27 -8.78 -6.05
N PHE A 96 -17.74 -7.87 -6.91
CA PHE A 96 -17.86 -6.45 -6.56
C PHE A 96 -18.82 -6.22 -5.39
N GLU A 97 -20.01 -6.87 -5.41
CA GLU A 97 -21.02 -6.73 -4.36
C GLU A 97 -20.50 -7.24 -3.01
N GLY A 98 -19.92 -8.43 -2.97
CA GLY A 98 -19.39 -8.99 -1.73
C GLY A 98 -18.22 -8.19 -1.16
N VAL A 99 -17.32 -7.67 -2.01
CA VAL A 99 -16.23 -6.79 -1.59
C VAL A 99 -16.77 -5.48 -1.01
N VAL A 100 -17.78 -4.87 -1.66
CA VAL A 100 -18.41 -3.64 -1.15
C VAL A 100 -19.05 -3.86 0.20
N GLU A 101 -19.77 -4.96 0.41
CA GLU A 101 -20.37 -5.29 1.71
C GLU A 101 -19.28 -5.46 2.80
N ARG A 102 -18.24 -6.24 2.53
CA ARG A 102 -17.15 -6.48 3.49
C ARG A 102 -16.34 -5.22 3.79
N ALA A 103 -16.13 -4.36 2.79
CA ALA A 103 -15.48 -3.07 2.98
C ALA A 103 -16.30 -2.13 3.89
N LYS A 104 -17.62 -2.05 3.68
CA LYS A 104 -18.53 -1.28 4.55
C LYS A 104 -18.52 -1.81 5.97
N ASP A 105 -18.57 -3.13 6.16
CA ASP A 105 -18.56 -3.77 7.47
C ASP A 105 -17.25 -3.50 8.22
N TRP A 106 -16.12 -3.57 7.54
CA TRP A 106 -14.82 -3.28 8.15
C TRP A 106 -14.67 -1.81 8.51
N TRP A 107 -15.10 -0.92 7.61
CA TRP A 107 -15.12 0.51 7.85
C TRP A 107 -16.02 0.89 9.03
N ALA A 108 -17.19 0.27 9.15
CA ALA A 108 -18.10 0.47 10.28
C ALA A 108 -17.53 0.04 11.63
N LYS A 109 -16.57 -0.92 11.65
CA LYS A 109 -15.79 -1.29 12.82
C LYS A 109 -14.66 -0.31 13.14
N GLY A 110 -14.45 0.72 12.30
CA GLY A 110 -13.39 1.72 12.42
C GLY A 110 -12.10 1.37 11.69
N GLY A 111 -12.08 0.30 10.89
CA GLY A 111 -10.89 -0.18 10.18
C GLY A 111 -10.64 0.52 8.85
N LEU A 112 -9.40 0.48 8.40
CA LEU A 112 -8.98 0.92 7.06
C LEU A 112 -9.27 -0.18 6.03
N VAL A 113 -9.58 0.24 4.81
CA VAL A 113 -9.91 -0.65 3.69
C VAL A 113 -8.90 -0.44 2.56
N THR A 114 -8.23 -1.50 2.13
CA THR A 114 -7.43 -1.50 0.89
C THR A 114 -8.01 -2.51 -0.08
N ILE A 115 -8.10 -2.13 -1.35
CA ILE A 115 -8.65 -2.98 -2.40
C ILE A 115 -7.65 -3.05 -3.55
N CYS A 116 -7.27 -4.26 -3.95
CA CYS A 116 -6.59 -4.54 -5.21
C CYS A 116 -7.55 -5.16 -6.22
N TRP A 117 -7.07 -5.47 -7.43
CA TRP A 117 -7.90 -6.05 -8.47
C TRP A 117 -7.09 -6.97 -9.37
N HIS A 118 -7.21 -8.28 -9.13
CA HIS A 118 -6.73 -9.29 -10.06
C HIS A 118 -7.82 -9.58 -11.08
N CYS A 119 -7.58 -9.22 -12.33
CA CYS A 119 -8.52 -9.40 -13.42
C CYS A 119 -7.80 -9.61 -14.76
N GLY A 120 -8.49 -10.14 -15.73
CA GLY A 120 -8.06 -10.16 -17.14
C GLY A 120 -7.97 -8.77 -17.76
N SER A 121 -7.48 -8.70 -18.98
CA SER A 121 -7.30 -7.43 -19.72
C SER A 121 -8.61 -6.79 -20.16
N ASP A 122 -9.72 -7.49 -20.00
CA ASP A 122 -11.08 -7.02 -20.16
C ASP A 122 -11.76 -6.63 -18.82
N PHE A 123 -10.98 -6.59 -17.72
CA PHE A 123 -11.45 -6.28 -16.38
C PHE A 123 -12.47 -7.25 -15.81
N THR A 124 -12.38 -8.53 -16.19
CA THR A 124 -13.16 -9.63 -15.62
C THR A 124 -12.24 -10.74 -15.11
N GLY A 125 -12.80 -11.73 -14.40
CA GLY A 125 -12.09 -12.95 -14.03
C GLY A 125 -11.19 -12.79 -12.80
N ASN A 126 -10.02 -13.45 -12.82
CA ASN A 126 -9.27 -13.71 -11.61
C ASN A 126 -7.73 -13.61 -11.78
N TYR A 127 -7.01 -14.11 -10.76
CA TYR A 127 -5.55 -14.13 -10.75
C TYR A 127 -4.93 -14.82 -11.96
N ASP A 128 -5.48 -15.94 -12.42
CA ASP A 128 -4.94 -16.65 -13.58
C ASP A 128 -5.15 -15.84 -14.86
N ASP A 129 -6.29 -15.16 -15.00
CA ASP A 129 -6.58 -14.27 -16.14
C ASP A 129 -5.63 -13.08 -16.13
N SER A 130 -5.35 -12.51 -14.95
CA SER A 130 -4.39 -11.41 -14.84
C SER A 130 -2.99 -11.77 -15.34
N LYS A 131 -2.59 -13.04 -15.24
CA LYS A 131 -1.30 -13.55 -15.72
C LYS A 131 -1.33 -14.02 -17.18
N ASN A 132 -2.42 -14.61 -17.62
CA ASN A 132 -2.51 -15.24 -18.92
C ASN A 132 -2.86 -14.26 -20.03
N ASP A 133 -3.56 -13.18 -19.71
CA ASP A 133 -3.96 -12.17 -20.66
C ASP A 133 -2.83 -11.27 -21.15
N GLU A 134 -3.05 -10.63 -22.29
CA GLU A 134 -2.14 -9.69 -22.91
C GLU A 134 -2.90 -8.65 -23.75
N ILE A 135 -2.50 -7.39 -23.69
CA ILE A 135 -2.95 -6.34 -24.60
C ILE A 135 -2.05 -6.33 -25.84
N THR A 136 -2.59 -6.70 -26.99
CA THR A 136 -1.83 -6.76 -28.24
C THR A 136 -1.67 -5.42 -28.95
N ASN A 137 -2.56 -4.46 -28.68
CA ASN A 137 -2.54 -3.12 -29.28
C ASN A 137 -2.73 -2.03 -28.22
N TRP A 138 -1.66 -1.73 -27.51
CA TRP A 138 -1.64 -0.71 -26.48
C TRP A 138 -2.01 0.69 -27.00
N ASP A 139 -1.58 1.05 -28.22
CA ASP A 139 -1.88 2.36 -28.77
C ASP A 139 -3.40 2.54 -28.98
N ALA A 140 -4.11 1.51 -29.44
CA ALA A 140 -5.56 1.58 -29.59
C ALA A 140 -6.28 1.71 -28.23
N VAL A 141 -5.90 0.88 -27.25
CA VAL A 141 -6.50 0.90 -25.89
C VAL A 141 -6.25 2.23 -25.18
N LEU A 142 -5.08 2.81 -25.35
CA LEU A 142 -4.70 4.05 -24.64
C LEU A 142 -5.00 5.34 -25.41
N THR A 143 -5.52 5.25 -26.65
CA THR A 143 -5.89 6.43 -27.44
C THR A 143 -7.37 6.75 -27.27
N LYS A 144 -7.67 7.88 -26.64
CA LYS A 144 -9.05 8.34 -26.39
C LYS A 144 -9.87 8.41 -27.68
N GLY A 145 -11.05 7.79 -27.66
CA GLY A 145 -12.03 7.79 -28.74
C GLY A 145 -11.83 6.70 -29.81
N THR A 146 -10.91 5.78 -29.61
CA THR A 146 -10.89 4.54 -30.37
C THR A 146 -11.94 3.57 -29.83
N PRO A 147 -12.53 2.67 -30.66
CA PRO A 147 -13.46 1.67 -30.16
C PRO A 147 -12.87 0.79 -29.04
N GLU A 148 -11.58 0.47 -29.11
CA GLU A 148 -10.87 -0.31 -28.09
C GLU A 148 -10.74 0.46 -26.77
N ASN A 149 -10.49 1.77 -26.82
CA ASN A 149 -10.44 2.61 -25.63
C ASN A 149 -11.81 2.76 -24.98
N GLU A 150 -12.87 2.97 -25.80
CA GLU A 150 -14.24 3.10 -25.27
C GLU A 150 -14.69 1.81 -24.58
N ALA A 151 -14.45 0.63 -25.18
CA ALA A 151 -14.73 -0.65 -24.56
C ALA A 151 -13.91 -0.91 -23.30
N PHE A 152 -12.63 -0.51 -23.30
CA PHE A 152 -11.74 -0.65 -22.15
C PHE A 152 -12.22 0.20 -20.95
N ILE A 153 -12.66 1.43 -21.20
CA ILE A 153 -13.25 2.30 -20.18
C ILE A 153 -14.57 1.74 -19.65
N GLU A 154 -15.47 1.27 -20.55
CA GLU A 154 -16.74 0.67 -20.16
C GLU A 154 -16.55 -0.54 -19.23
N ASN A 155 -15.58 -1.41 -19.53
CA ASN A 155 -15.27 -2.55 -18.68
C ASN A 155 -14.68 -2.14 -17.33
N MET A 156 -13.82 -1.11 -17.31
CA MET A 156 -13.24 -0.54 -16.08
C MET A 156 -14.32 0.06 -15.16
N ASP A 157 -15.43 0.51 -15.70
CA ASP A 157 -16.55 1.10 -14.96
C ASP A 157 -17.19 0.12 -13.96
N HIS A 158 -17.02 -1.20 -14.10
CA HIS A 158 -17.50 -2.15 -13.10
C HIS A 158 -16.88 -1.87 -11.71
N ALA A 159 -15.56 -1.73 -11.64
CA ALA A 159 -14.90 -1.33 -10.41
C ALA A 159 -15.25 0.13 -10.02
N GLY A 160 -15.35 1.02 -11.00
CA GLY A 160 -15.76 2.41 -10.79
C GLY A 160 -17.11 2.52 -10.07
N GLN A 161 -18.10 1.74 -10.46
CA GLN A 161 -19.43 1.72 -9.81
C GLN A 161 -19.37 1.17 -8.38
N ALA A 162 -18.61 0.10 -8.13
CA ALA A 162 -18.40 -0.44 -6.78
C ALA A 162 -17.71 0.59 -5.85
N LEU A 163 -16.71 1.31 -6.38
CA LEU A 163 -16.03 2.38 -5.64
C LEU A 163 -16.92 3.60 -5.40
N LEU A 164 -17.85 3.92 -6.32
CA LEU A 164 -18.88 4.96 -6.11
C LEU A 164 -19.83 4.57 -4.98
N GLU A 165 -20.27 3.31 -4.93
CA GLU A 165 -21.11 2.81 -3.84
C GLU A 165 -20.41 2.93 -2.47
N LEU A 166 -19.10 2.64 -2.42
CA LEU A 166 -18.28 2.86 -1.23
C LEU A 166 -18.16 4.35 -0.88
N GLN A 167 -18.03 5.22 -1.88
CA GLN A 167 -18.04 6.67 -1.68
C GLN A 167 -19.35 7.16 -1.09
N GLU A 168 -20.49 6.71 -1.60
CA GLU A 168 -21.82 7.04 -1.07
C GLU A 168 -22.01 6.57 0.38
N ALA A 169 -21.39 5.44 0.73
CA ALA A 169 -21.36 4.92 2.10
C ALA A 169 -20.34 5.63 3.02
N GLY A 170 -19.57 6.59 2.51
CA GLY A 170 -18.55 7.33 3.27
C GLY A 170 -17.27 6.56 3.56
N VAL A 171 -17.03 5.46 2.84
CA VAL A 171 -15.83 4.62 2.98
C VAL A 171 -14.67 5.22 2.20
N THR A 172 -13.54 5.45 2.87
CA THR A 172 -12.28 5.77 2.20
C THR A 172 -11.58 4.47 1.80
N VAL A 173 -11.14 4.39 0.56
CA VAL A 173 -10.47 3.21 0.00
C VAL A 173 -9.02 3.53 -0.35
N LEU A 174 -8.10 2.73 0.17
CA LEU A 174 -6.73 2.67 -0.32
C LEU A 174 -6.75 1.80 -1.58
N TRP A 175 -6.83 2.46 -2.73
CA TRP A 175 -6.99 1.81 -4.04
C TRP A 175 -5.65 1.41 -4.61
N ARG A 176 -5.41 0.10 -4.77
CA ARG A 176 -4.14 -0.49 -5.21
C ARG A 176 -4.29 -1.31 -6.50
N PRO A 177 -4.66 -0.67 -7.61
CA PRO A 177 -4.79 -1.36 -8.89
C PRO A 177 -3.41 -1.65 -9.48
N PHE A 178 -3.34 -2.59 -10.42
CA PHE A 178 -2.18 -2.83 -11.27
C PHE A 178 -0.85 -3.00 -10.50
N HIS A 179 -0.88 -3.61 -9.32
CA HIS A 179 0.30 -3.83 -8.50
C HIS A 179 1.30 -4.81 -9.15
N GLU A 180 2.53 -4.87 -8.65
CA GLU A 180 3.60 -5.75 -9.15
C GLU A 180 3.89 -5.61 -10.67
N PHE A 181 3.57 -4.45 -11.22
CA PHE A 181 3.71 -4.15 -12.65
C PHE A 181 5.13 -4.33 -13.18
N ASP A 182 6.14 -4.07 -12.36
CA ASP A 182 7.56 -4.15 -12.70
C ASP A 182 8.07 -5.60 -12.77
N GLY A 183 7.31 -6.56 -12.23
CA GLY A 183 7.53 -7.99 -12.39
C GLY A 183 7.16 -8.53 -13.79
N GLN A 184 6.28 -7.83 -14.49
CA GLN A 184 5.83 -8.11 -15.86
C GLN A 184 5.15 -9.49 -16.04
N TRP A 185 4.67 -10.10 -14.97
CA TRP A 185 3.89 -11.33 -15.05
C TRP A 185 2.39 -11.10 -15.22
N PHE A 186 1.90 -9.95 -14.79
CA PHE A 186 0.53 -9.51 -15.04
C PHE A 186 0.42 -8.71 -16.35
N TRP A 187 -0.75 -8.78 -17.02
CA TRP A 187 -0.96 -8.13 -18.31
C TRP A 187 -0.65 -6.62 -18.27
N TRP A 188 -0.95 -5.95 -17.20
CA TRP A 188 -0.71 -4.51 -17.04
C TRP A 188 0.77 -4.12 -16.97
N GLY A 189 1.66 -5.08 -16.66
CA GLY A 189 3.12 -4.87 -16.70
C GLY A 189 3.77 -5.29 -18.01
N LYS A 190 3.15 -6.20 -18.78
CA LYS A 190 3.75 -6.77 -20.01
C LYS A 190 4.03 -5.76 -21.10
N GLY A 191 3.27 -4.65 -21.12
CA GLY A 191 3.48 -3.55 -22.07
C GLY A 191 4.67 -2.65 -21.79
N GLY A 192 5.38 -2.87 -20.68
CA GLY A 192 6.52 -2.08 -20.24
C GLY A 192 6.14 -0.75 -19.59
N PRO A 193 7.15 0.01 -19.10
CA PRO A 193 6.92 1.14 -18.21
C PRO A 193 6.13 2.30 -18.85
N GLU A 194 6.34 2.58 -20.13
CA GLU A 194 5.64 3.68 -20.79
C GLU A 194 4.14 3.43 -20.96
N ASN A 195 3.75 2.18 -21.30
CA ASN A 195 2.34 1.82 -21.40
C ASN A 195 1.70 1.71 -20.02
N PHE A 196 2.42 1.17 -19.02
CA PHE A 196 1.94 1.14 -17.65
C PHE A 196 1.63 2.54 -17.10
N LYS A 197 2.54 3.52 -17.27
CA LYS A 197 2.29 4.90 -16.81
C LYS A 197 1.04 5.50 -17.47
N LYS A 198 0.87 5.28 -18.76
CA LYS A 198 -0.34 5.74 -19.48
C LYS A 198 -1.59 5.05 -18.99
N LEU A 199 -1.53 3.73 -18.74
CA LEU A 199 -2.64 2.95 -18.18
C LEU A 199 -3.03 3.46 -16.78
N TRP A 200 -2.06 3.67 -15.91
CA TRP A 200 -2.27 4.21 -14.56
C TRP A 200 -2.94 5.59 -14.61
N ILE A 201 -2.41 6.49 -15.44
CA ILE A 201 -2.96 7.84 -15.61
C ILE A 201 -4.36 7.79 -16.22
N LEU A 202 -4.62 6.89 -17.18
CA LEU A 202 -5.94 6.69 -17.77
C LEU A 202 -6.97 6.32 -16.69
N MET A 203 -6.66 5.33 -15.83
CA MET A 203 -7.56 4.94 -14.74
C MET A 203 -7.71 6.06 -13.71
N TYR A 204 -6.61 6.72 -13.33
CA TYR A 204 -6.65 7.85 -12.40
C TYR A 204 -7.56 8.97 -12.90
N ASP A 205 -7.37 9.40 -14.13
CA ASP A 205 -8.15 10.49 -14.73
C ASP A 205 -9.63 10.10 -14.85
N HIS A 206 -9.91 8.87 -15.31
CA HIS A 206 -11.27 8.39 -15.44
C HIS A 206 -11.98 8.30 -14.07
N PHE A 207 -11.37 7.68 -13.08
CA PHE A 207 -11.98 7.51 -11.75
C PHE A 207 -12.08 8.84 -10.99
N THR A 208 -11.03 9.66 -11.02
CA THR A 208 -10.98 10.90 -10.25
C THR A 208 -11.75 12.03 -10.92
N ASN A 209 -11.59 12.21 -12.24
CA ASN A 209 -12.12 13.37 -12.95
C ASN A 209 -13.44 13.08 -13.66
N ASP A 210 -13.60 11.93 -14.32
CA ASP A 210 -14.81 11.62 -15.09
C ASP A 210 -15.92 11.07 -14.16
N LEU A 211 -15.62 10.09 -13.29
CA LEU A 211 -16.55 9.52 -12.32
C LEU A 211 -16.68 10.34 -11.03
N GLY A 212 -15.72 11.22 -10.72
CA GLY A 212 -15.73 12.06 -9.53
C GLY A 212 -15.50 11.28 -8.22
N LEU A 213 -14.74 10.19 -8.27
CA LEU A 213 -14.32 9.45 -7.09
C LEU A 213 -13.36 10.30 -6.25
N ASN A 214 -13.79 10.71 -5.07
CA ASN A 214 -13.02 11.55 -4.17
C ASN A 214 -12.77 10.91 -2.80
N ASN A 215 -13.02 9.60 -2.71
CA ASN A 215 -12.78 8.73 -1.55
C ASN A 215 -11.56 7.83 -1.70
N LEU A 216 -10.77 7.97 -2.78
CA LEU A 216 -9.63 7.11 -3.05
C LEU A 216 -8.31 7.72 -2.57
N ILE A 217 -7.47 6.88 -1.98
CA ILE A 217 -6.04 7.09 -1.76
C ILE A 217 -5.31 6.14 -2.71
N TRP A 218 -4.54 6.67 -3.65
CA TRP A 218 -3.91 5.92 -4.74
C TRP A 218 -2.60 5.26 -4.28
N VAL A 219 -2.56 3.94 -4.33
CA VAL A 219 -1.48 3.10 -3.79
C VAL A 219 -0.75 2.37 -4.90
N LEU A 220 0.52 2.72 -5.12
CA LEU A 220 1.38 2.14 -6.16
C LEU A 220 2.26 1.03 -5.56
N GLY A 221 2.07 -0.22 -5.98
CA GLY A 221 2.76 -1.40 -5.46
C GLY A 221 3.78 -1.98 -6.45
N TYR A 222 5.08 -1.88 -6.14
CA TYR A 222 6.16 -2.57 -6.85
C TYR A 222 6.26 -4.02 -6.41
N SER A 223 6.87 -4.86 -7.24
CA SER A 223 7.25 -6.21 -6.85
C SER A 223 8.65 -6.26 -6.24
N HIS A 224 8.94 -7.35 -5.52
CA HIS A 224 10.29 -7.69 -5.07
C HIS A 224 11.27 -7.89 -6.24
N ASN A 225 10.80 -8.47 -7.32
CA ASN A 225 11.62 -8.96 -8.42
C ASN A 225 11.86 -7.97 -9.55
N GLY A 226 11.28 -6.78 -9.50
CA GLY A 226 11.43 -5.79 -10.55
C GLY A 226 12.88 -5.39 -10.80
N GLN A 227 13.32 -5.50 -12.07
CA GLN A 227 14.72 -5.25 -12.45
C GLN A 227 15.02 -3.75 -12.60
N ASP A 228 14.13 -3.03 -13.28
CA ASP A 228 14.27 -1.60 -13.60
C ASP A 228 13.09 -0.82 -13.03
N VAL A 229 13.13 -0.57 -11.73
CA VAL A 229 12.06 0.10 -11.00
C VAL A 229 11.95 1.61 -11.31
N GLY A 230 12.97 2.23 -11.93
CA GLY A 230 13.05 3.69 -12.08
C GLY A 230 12.07 4.30 -13.07
N ASP A 231 11.72 3.58 -14.13
CA ASP A 231 10.94 4.12 -15.24
C ASP A 231 9.42 3.96 -15.09
N TRP A 232 8.96 3.26 -14.03
CA TRP A 232 7.56 2.91 -13.84
C TRP A 232 6.74 3.94 -13.06
N TYR A 233 7.38 4.87 -12.38
CA TYR A 233 6.70 5.83 -11.52
C TYR A 233 5.85 6.83 -12.33
N PRO A 234 4.52 6.91 -12.09
CA PRO A 234 3.65 7.78 -12.89
C PRO A 234 3.75 9.26 -12.53
N GLY A 235 4.31 9.60 -11.37
CA GLY A 235 4.44 10.96 -10.85
C GLY A 235 3.69 11.17 -9.53
N ASP A 236 4.12 12.19 -8.79
CA ASP A 236 3.55 12.53 -7.47
C ASP A 236 2.08 12.98 -7.57
N GLU A 237 1.68 13.48 -8.73
CA GLU A 237 0.33 13.93 -9.04
C GLU A 237 -0.68 12.79 -9.25
N TYR A 238 -0.20 11.55 -9.37
CA TYR A 238 -1.03 10.37 -9.62
C TYR A 238 -0.88 9.28 -8.57
N CYS A 239 -0.15 9.54 -7.48
CA CYS A 239 0.16 8.55 -6.47
C CYS A 239 0.20 9.19 -5.09
N ASP A 240 -0.39 8.53 -4.09
CA ASP A 240 -0.42 8.99 -2.69
C ASP A 240 0.49 8.19 -1.79
N ILE A 241 0.56 6.89 -1.99
CA ILE A 241 1.38 5.94 -1.25
C ILE A 241 2.11 5.08 -2.28
N SER A 242 3.40 4.87 -2.09
CA SER A 242 4.15 3.87 -2.84
C SER A 242 4.61 2.76 -1.92
N GLY A 243 4.96 1.62 -2.48
CA GLY A 243 5.49 0.53 -1.68
C GLY A 243 5.85 -0.67 -2.53
N ALA A 244 6.03 -1.80 -1.88
CA ALA A 244 6.42 -3.02 -2.57
C ALA A 244 5.86 -4.26 -1.87
N ASP A 245 5.80 -5.33 -2.64
CA ASP A 245 5.39 -6.66 -2.23
C ASP A 245 6.63 -7.56 -2.13
N SER A 246 6.74 -8.36 -1.06
CA SER A 246 7.83 -9.30 -0.92
C SER A 246 7.45 -10.54 -0.13
N TYR A 247 7.73 -11.67 -0.71
CA TYR A 247 7.57 -12.99 -0.10
C TYR A 247 8.93 -13.65 0.22
N GLU A 248 10.03 -12.88 0.15
CA GLU A 248 11.37 -13.37 0.43
C GLU A 248 11.59 -13.54 1.94
N VAL A 249 11.59 -14.78 2.37
CA VAL A 249 11.83 -15.14 3.79
C VAL A 249 13.27 -14.83 4.21
N ALA A 250 14.21 -14.84 3.28
CA ALA A 250 15.63 -14.71 3.54
C ALA A 250 16.08 -13.35 4.09
N GLU A 251 15.34 -12.28 3.80
CA GLU A 251 15.65 -10.91 4.29
C GLU A 251 14.98 -10.56 5.63
N ASN A 252 14.42 -11.55 6.31
CA ASN A 252 13.88 -11.39 7.67
C ASN A 252 12.74 -10.36 7.81
N GLY A 253 11.82 -10.33 6.87
CA GLY A 253 10.56 -9.61 6.96
C GLY A 253 10.62 -8.08 6.85
N ALA A 254 11.76 -7.42 7.08
CA ALA A 254 11.83 -5.95 7.01
C ALA A 254 12.31 -5.40 5.67
N GLU A 255 12.83 -6.23 4.78
CA GLU A 255 13.17 -5.93 3.38
C GLU A 255 13.91 -4.58 3.17
N LYS A 256 14.99 -4.36 3.91
CA LYS A 256 15.71 -3.07 3.90
C LYS A 256 16.25 -2.69 2.52
N SER A 257 16.69 -3.66 1.74
CA SER A 257 17.19 -3.44 0.39
C SER A 257 16.06 -3.01 -0.55
N LEU A 258 14.91 -3.67 -0.47
CA LEU A 258 13.69 -3.35 -1.20
C LEU A 258 13.18 -1.95 -0.82
N TYR A 259 13.09 -1.62 0.48
CA TYR A 259 12.74 -0.29 0.94
C TYR A 259 13.61 0.80 0.30
N ARG A 260 14.93 0.62 0.31
CA ARG A 260 15.86 1.58 -0.29
C ARG A 260 15.73 1.68 -1.80
N LYS A 261 15.49 0.55 -2.47
CA LYS A 261 15.25 0.47 -3.90
C LYS A 261 13.99 1.24 -4.26
N THR A 262 12.87 0.95 -3.59
CA THR A 262 11.59 1.62 -3.81
C THR A 262 11.68 3.12 -3.52
N ARG A 263 12.27 3.53 -2.38
CA ARG A 263 12.46 4.94 -2.04
C ARG A 263 13.30 5.72 -3.06
N ARG A 264 14.19 5.08 -3.78
CA ARG A 264 15.03 5.73 -4.78
C ARG A 264 14.28 6.12 -6.03
N VAL A 265 13.25 5.35 -6.38
CA VAL A 265 12.52 5.45 -7.65
C VAL A 265 11.13 6.07 -7.52
N THR A 266 10.68 6.29 -6.29
CA THR A 266 9.40 6.94 -5.98
C THR A 266 9.61 8.30 -5.32
N SER A 267 8.52 9.00 -5.04
CA SER A 267 8.55 10.28 -4.33
C SER A 267 9.22 10.19 -2.97
N LYS A 268 9.94 11.25 -2.60
CA LYS A 268 10.47 11.43 -1.24
C LYS A 268 9.44 12.05 -0.30
N THR A 269 8.31 12.49 -0.83
CA THR A 269 7.24 13.18 -0.10
C THR A 269 5.98 12.32 0.06
N LYS A 270 6.07 11.01 -0.18
CA LYS A 270 4.97 10.06 -0.03
C LYS A 270 5.37 8.93 0.92
N PRO A 271 4.44 8.38 1.73
CA PRO A 271 4.72 7.21 2.54
C PRO A 271 5.15 6.00 1.71
N LEU A 272 5.96 5.13 2.32
CA LEU A 272 6.29 3.82 1.74
C LEU A 272 5.71 2.69 2.59
N TRP A 273 5.06 1.73 1.95
CA TRP A 273 4.40 0.61 2.58
C TRP A 273 4.95 -0.74 2.10
N LEU A 274 5.00 -1.72 2.98
CA LEU A 274 5.15 -3.14 2.62
C LEU A 274 3.74 -3.68 2.41
N HIS A 275 3.26 -3.60 1.16
CA HIS A 275 1.86 -3.86 0.84
C HIS A 275 1.48 -5.32 0.98
N GLU A 276 2.42 -6.22 0.66
CA GLU A 276 2.24 -7.66 0.80
C GLU A 276 3.50 -8.30 1.36
N CYS A 277 3.32 -9.20 2.29
CA CYS A 277 4.41 -10.02 2.79
C CYS A 277 3.91 -11.40 3.25
N GLY A 278 4.82 -12.36 3.29
CA GLY A 278 4.59 -13.64 3.95
C GLY A 278 5.07 -13.56 5.40
N LEU A 279 6.38 -13.49 5.62
CA LEU A 279 6.95 -13.35 6.95
C LEU A 279 6.76 -11.93 7.48
N ILE A 280 6.12 -11.79 8.64
CA ILE A 280 5.98 -10.49 9.30
C ILE A 280 7.34 -9.98 9.80
N PRO A 281 7.61 -8.68 9.69
CA PRO A 281 8.81 -8.08 10.27
C PRO A 281 8.71 -8.02 11.81
N THR A 282 9.85 -8.04 12.48
CA THR A 282 9.90 -7.76 13.92
C THR A 282 9.88 -6.25 14.17
N GLU A 283 9.46 -5.82 15.37
CA GLU A 283 9.51 -4.41 15.76
C GLU A 283 10.91 -3.80 15.59
N GLU A 284 11.97 -4.54 15.96
CA GLU A 284 13.35 -4.07 15.80
C GLU A 284 13.73 -3.84 14.33
N GLN A 285 13.26 -4.71 13.43
CA GLN A 285 13.47 -4.58 12.00
C GLN A 285 12.71 -3.37 11.44
N LEU A 286 11.45 -3.17 11.85
CA LEU A 286 10.61 -2.06 11.45
C LEU A 286 11.20 -0.71 11.86
N LYS A 287 11.72 -0.60 13.08
CA LYS A 287 12.42 0.60 13.55
C LYS A 287 13.67 0.94 12.73
N LYS A 288 14.26 -0.05 12.07
CA LYS A 288 15.43 0.14 11.19
C LYS A 288 15.05 0.34 9.72
N THR A 289 13.86 -0.09 9.33
CA THR A 289 13.33 0.01 7.98
C THR A 289 11.88 0.50 8.08
N PRO A 290 11.66 1.82 8.06
CA PRO A 290 10.40 2.41 8.49
C PRO A 290 9.33 2.34 7.40
N TRP A 291 8.86 1.13 7.09
CA TRP A 291 7.63 0.95 6.35
C TRP A 291 6.45 1.54 7.13
N GLY A 292 5.52 2.20 6.47
CA GLY A 292 4.33 2.77 7.12
C GLY A 292 3.24 1.75 7.41
N SER A 293 3.26 0.60 6.70
CA SER A 293 2.36 -0.52 6.89
C SER A 293 3.07 -1.83 6.57
N PHE A 294 2.58 -2.93 7.12
CA PHE A 294 2.78 -4.28 6.60
C PHE A 294 1.41 -4.95 6.44
N MET A 295 1.26 -5.80 5.43
CA MET A 295 0.07 -6.61 5.24
C MET A 295 0.49 -8.04 4.90
N THR A 296 0.13 -9.00 5.74
CA THR A 296 0.31 -10.41 5.42
C THR A 296 -0.70 -10.82 4.34
N TRP A 297 -0.22 -11.62 3.37
CA TRP A 297 -1.10 -12.22 2.38
C TRP A 297 -1.94 -13.32 3.01
N HIS A 298 -2.89 -13.86 2.29
CA HIS A 298 -3.87 -14.82 2.80
C HIS A 298 -3.28 -16.19 3.16
N THR A 299 -4.05 -17.02 3.86
CA THR A 299 -3.85 -18.46 4.14
C THR A 299 -2.43 -18.86 4.55
N GLU A 300 -1.72 -19.66 3.76
CA GLU A 300 -0.38 -20.18 4.06
C GLU A 300 0.68 -19.09 4.30
N TYR A 301 0.55 -17.94 3.66
CA TYR A 301 1.47 -16.82 3.89
C TYR A 301 1.33 -16.24 5.30
N LEU A 302 0.12 -16.28 5.88
CA LEU A 302 -0.09 -15.91 7.27
C LEU A 302 0.28 -17.06 8.20
N MET A 303 -0.27 -18.27 7.96
CA MET A 303 -0.35 -19.33 8.95
C MET A 303 0.86 -20.26 8.97
N ASP A 304 1.43 -20.56 7.78
CA ASP A 304 2.57 -21.48 7.66
C ASP A 304 3.90 -20.76 7.74
N THR A 305 3.90 -19.45 7.44
CA THR A 305 5.12 -18.62 7.44
C THR A 305 5.39 -18.00 8.80
N ASN A 306 4.35 -17.76 9.62
CA ASN A 306 4.46 -17.06 10.89
C ASN A 306 3.98 -17.95 12.06
N THR A 307 4.73 -17.95 13.16
CA THR A 307 4.24 -18.59 14.38
C THR A 307 3.26 -17.68 15.12
N LYS A 308 2.35 -18.28 15.91
CA LYS A 308 1.42 -17.51 16.75
C LYS A 308 2.14 -16.60 17.75
N GLU A 309 3.31 -17.01 18.22
CA GLU A 309 4.15 -16.23 19.13
C GLU A 309 4.69 -14.98 18.43
N GLN A 310 5.16 -15.10 17.19
CA GLN A 310 5.64 -13.95 16.38
C GLN A 310 4.49 -12.98 16.11
N LEU A 311 3.34 -13.49 15.67
CA LEU A 311 2.13 -12.68 15.46
C LEU A 311 1.73 -11.96 16.74
N SER A 312 1.61 -12.69 17.87
CA SER A 312 1.22 -12.10 19.15
C SER A 312 2.22 -11.04 19.62
N GLN A 313 3.52 -11.30 19.47
CA GLN A 313 4.54 -10.33 19.87
C GLN A 313 4.44 -9.03 19.04
N LEU A 314 4.24 -9.14 17.74
CA LEU A 314 4.17 -7.95 16.87
C LEU A 314 2.86 -7.18 17.07
N TYR A 315 1.70 -7.86 17.04
CA TYR A 315 0.39 -7.22 17.16
C TYR A 315 0.11 -6.60 18.54
N ASN A 316 0.84 -6.99 19.58
CA ASN A 316 0.77 -6.38 20.91
C ASN A 316 1.93 -5.41 21.20
N SER A 317 2.70 -5.04 20.20
CA SER A 317 3.74 -4.01 20.31
C SER A 317 3.13 -2.62 20.27
N GLU A 318 3.58 -1.72 21.13
CA GLU A 318 3.17 -0.29 21.11
C GLU A 318 3.55 0.44 19.80
N TYR A 319 4.41 -0.16 18.99
CA TYR A 319 4.83 0.40 17.69
C TYR A 319 3.84 0.06 16.56
N VAL A 320 3.01 -0.97 16.74
CA VAL A 320 2.08 -1.49 15.73
C VAL A 320 0.66 -1.03 16.04
N ILE A 321 0.02 -0.39 15.08
CA ILE A 321 -1.36 0.05 15.17
C ILE A 321 -2.28 -1.10 14.74
N THR A 322 -3.21 -1.45 15.61
CA THR A 322 -4.27 -2.45 15.40
C THR A 322 -5.64 -1.77 15.31
N LEU A 323 -6.69 -2.51 14.96
CA LEU A 323 -8.03 -1.97 14.73
C LEU A 323 -8.56 -1.11 15.90
N ASP A 324 -8.37 -1.57 17.14
CA ASP A 324 -8.84 -0.90 18.34
C ASP A 324 -8.05 0.37 18.71
N GLU A 325 -6.98 0.66 17.98
CA GLU A 325 -6.10 1.83 18.19
C GLU A 325 -6.31 2.91 17.11
N LEU A 326 -7.08 2.62 16.07
CA LEU A 326 -7.40 3.61 15.05
C LEU A 326 -8.33 4.70 15.61
N PRO A 327 -8.13 5.99 15.25
CA PRO A 327 -9.08 7.03 15.57
C PRO A 327 -10.36 6.90 14.73
N SER A 328 -11.45 7.52 15.16
CA SER A 328 -12.63 7.66 14.31
C SER A 328 -12.35 8.66 13.19
N PHE A 329 -12.61 8.29 11.95
CA PHE A 329 -12.51 9.15 10.78
C PHE A 329 -13.85 9.74 10.34
N ALA A 330 -14.95 9.26 10.91
CA ALA A 330 -16.32 9.72 10.64
C ALA A 330 -16.59 11.12 11.19
#